data_f859efb574e91a40d515314a50aaee5f
#
_entry.id   f859efb574e91a40d515314a50aaee5f
#
_cell.length_a   1.000
_cell.length_b   1.000
_cell.length_c   1.000
_cell.angle_alpha   90.00
_cell.angle_beta   90.00
_cell.angle_gamma   90.00
#
_symmetry.space_group_name_H-M   'P 1'
#
loop_
_entity.id
_entity.type
_entity.pdbx_description
1 polymer ?
#
loop_
_entity_poly.entity_id
_entity_poly.type
_entity_poly.pdbx_seq_one_letter_code
_entity_poly.pdbx_strand_id
1 'polypeptide(L)'
;MKFFPSAEPYVGLRNVSCACIIHHFPPEWNAVPQNSKYCPAMLSYCTNIHPAESWAETREALQTHVPRIRQELAALNSPLKDRPLGIGLRLSARAAAELLETQDAVEDLKAWLDEHDARVETLNGFPYGNFHGQRVKEHVFQPDWTTPERFEYTCNLFRILARIGDENADRLTVSTLPASHSWFHAEEERMFSRLDAMSGFLDVLSRQTGRLMQLGLEPEPFGHFHDTEGAIRFFNGLRNHSRRPELIERHLGLTYDTCHFAILREEPADTLSAWEENNISLCKVQFSNALECRIRGEEDLERLRQFDDGVYFHQTSILHRSRTMLFPDLPNALAYGRDYAEETRDSQWRIHYHIPLYASPEPPLNGTEEFILKTHDFLRSHPGLNPHLEVETYTWSVLPDHLKIPLAAQIARELHYVETL
;
A
#
# COMPACT_ATOMS: atom_id res chain seq x y z
N MET A 1 -43.15 20.34 8.07
CA MET A 1 -43.53 20.39 6.68
C MET A 1 -42.55 21.27 5.93
N LYS A 2 -41.57 20.70 5.25
CA LYS A 2 -40.78 21.34 4.20
C LYS A 2 -40.46 20.26 3.17
N PHE A 3 -40.83 20.50 1.94
CA PHE A 3 -40.84 19.62 0.78
C PHE A 3 -39.42 19.26 0.33
N PHE A 4 -39.19 17.99 0.03
CA PHE A 4 -38.10 17.51 -0.81
C PHE A 4 -38.53 17.53 -2.28
N PRO A 5 -37.69 17.93 -3.23
CA PRO A 5 -38.00 17.81 -4.65
C PRO A 5 -37.77 16.36 -5.12
N SER A 6 -38.63 15.94 -6.02
CA SER A 6 -38.76 14.66 -6.70
C SER A 6 -37.50 14.26 -7.48
N ALA A 7 -37.10 12.99 -7.32
CA ALA A 7 -36.08 12.34 -8.14
C ALA A 7 -36.55 12.13 -9.56
N GLU A 8 -35.77 12.57 -10.54
CA GLU A 8 -35.91 12.17 -11.94
C GLU A 8 -35.41 10.74 -12.19
N PRO A 9 -35.96 10.02 -13.18
CA PRO A 9 -35.64 8.62 -13.39
C PRO A 9 -34.26 8.43 -14.03
N TYR A 10 -33.45 7.57 -13.43
CA TYR A 10 -32.16 7.12 -13.95
C TYR A 10 -32.30 6.43 -15.31
N VAL A 11 -31.74 7.03 -16.35
CA VAL A 11 -31.56 6.43 -17.67
C VAL A 11 -30.49 5.32 -17.54
N GLY A 12 -30.86 4.11 -17.94
CA GLY A 12 -30.08 2.91 -17.80
C GLY A 12 -28.65 3.02 -18.35
N LEU A 13 -27.69 2.56 -17.58
CA LEU A 13 -26.32 2.31 -18.00
C LEU A 13 -26.31 1.31 -19.16
N ARG A 14 -26.09 1.80 -20.37
CA ARG A 14 -25.73 0.94 -21.51
C ARG A 14 -24.36 0.32 -21.20
N ASN A 15 -24.24 -0.99 -21.43
CA ASN A 15 -23.03 -1.76 -21.38
C ASN A 15 -21.85 -0.97 -21.92
N VAL A 16 -20.91 -0.57 -21.05
CA VAL A 16 -19.60 -0.08 -21.48
C VAL A 16 -18.88 -1.30 -22.03
N SER A 17 -18.88 -1.44 -23.34
CA SER A 17 -18.19 -2.52 -24.01
C SER A 17 -16.70 -2.36 -23.78
N CYS A 18 -16.04 -3.46 -23.47
CA CYS A 18 -14.58 -3.58 -23.30
C CYS A 18 -13.77 -3.05 -24.50
N ALA A 19 -14.44 -2.77 -25.63
CA ALA A 19 -13.87 -2.34 -26.90
C ALA A 19 -13.32 -0.90 -26.89
N CYS A 20 -13.78 0.00 -25.99
CA CYS A 20 -13.29 1.39 -25.97
C CYS A 20 -11.95 1.58 -25.25
N ILE A 21 -11.42 0.54 -24.59
CA ILE A 21 -10.20 0.62 -23.77
C ILE A 21 -8.91 0.32 -24.59
N ILE A 22 -9.06 -0.23 -25.81
CA ILE A 22 -7.96 -0.87 -26.57
C ILE A 22 -7.20 0.09 -27.52
N HIS A 23 -7.65 1.32 -27.73
CA HIS A 23 -7.19 2.15 -28.87
C HIS A 23 -5.91 2.97 -28.70
N HIS A 24 -5.09 2.75 -27.65
CA HIS A 24 -3.92 3.60 -27.40
C HIS A 24 -2.57 2.86 -27.25
N PHE A 25 -2.42 1.65 -27.81
CA PHE A 25 -1.11 0.98 -27.82
C PHE A 25 -0.59 0.75 -29.23
N PRO A 26 0.73 0.98 -29.47
CA PRO A 26 1.35 0.72 -30.77
C PRO A 26 1.31 -0.78 -31.13
N PRO A 27 1.22 -1.15 -32.42
CA PRO A 27 1.02 -2.54 -32.87
C PRO A 27 2.23 -3.47 -32.79
N GLU A 28 3.37 -3.08 -32.21
CA GLU A 28 4.63 -3.83 -32.31
C GLU A 28 4.91 -4.82 -31.16
N TRP A 29 3.96 -5.11 -30.28
CA TRP A 29 4.16 -5.88 -29.05
C TRP A 29 3.74 -7.34 -29.16
N ASN A 30 4.30 -8.08 -30.11
CA ASN A 30 3.96 -9.47 -30.39
C ASN A 30 5.13 -10.46 -30.14
N ALA A 31 5.73 -10.52 -28.96
CA ALA A 31 6.60 -11.65 -28.62
C ALA A 31 6.65 -11.90 -27.10
N VAL A 32 6.20 -13.07 -26.68
CA VAL A 32 6.34 -13.56 -25.30
C VAL A 32 7.69 -14.27 -25.17
N PRO A 33 8.63 -13.85 -24.33
CA PRO A 33 9.84 -14.60 -24.03
C PRO A 33 9.54 -15.78 -23.11
N GLN A 34 9.83 -17.00 -23.54
CA GLN A 34 9.82 -18.20 -22.70
C GLN A 34 11.21 -18.43 -22.11
N ASN A 35 11.57 -17.74 -21.02
CA ASN A 35 12.68 -18.14 -20.12
C ASN A 35 12.75 -17.16 -18.94
N SER A 36 12.00 -17.41 -17.86
CA SER A 36 12.18 -16.67 -16.63
C SER A 36 13.43 -17.17 -15.91
N LYS A 37 14.43 -16.32 -15.76
CA LYS A 37 15.46 -16.49 -14.74
C LYS A 37 14.89 -15.93 -13.45
N TYR A 38 14.84 -16.75 -12.40
CA TYR A 38 14.51 -16.31 -11.05
C TYR A 38 15.38 -15.07 -10.71
N CYS A 39 14.77 -13.93 -10.65
CA CYS A 39 15.38 -12.71 -10.12
C CYS A 39 14.78 -12.50 -8.71
N PRO A 40 15.58 -12.40 -7.65
CA PRO A 40 15.02 -12.10 -6.33
C PRO A 40 14.28 -10.77 -6.40
N ALA A 41 13.15 -10.69 -5.67
CA ALA A 41 12.34 -9.48 -5.61
C ALA A 41 13.20 -8.28 -5.24
N MET A 42 13.08 -7.19 -5.99
CA MET A 42 13.80 -5.96 -5.71
C MET A 42 13.18 -5.27 -4.50
N LEU A 43 14.00 -4.83 -3.56
CA LEU A 43 13.57 -3.99 -2.45
C LEU A 43 13.41 -2.55 -2.92
N SER A 44 12.21 -1.99 -2.74
CA SER A 44 11.85 -0.62 -3.12
C SER A 44 11.59 0.24 -1.88
N TYR A 45 11.68 1.55 -2.02
CA TYR A 45 11.08 2.46 -1.02
C TYR A 45 9.79 3.08 -1.59
N CYS A 46 8.79 3.26 -0.72
CA CYS A 46 7.51 3.86 -1.09
C CYS A 46 7.61 5.39 -1.17
N THR A 47 7.25 5.96 -2.32
CA THR A 47 7.28 7.42 -2.49
C THR A 47 6.07 8.13 -1.87
N ASN A 48 5.18 7.43 -1.16
CA ASN A 48 4.15 8.04 -0.30
C ASN A 48 4.73 9.05 0.70
N ILE A 49 5.98 8.90 1.07
CA ILE A 49 6.70 9.78 2.00
C ILE A 49 6.91 11.20 1.43
N HIS A 50 6.84 11.37 0.11
CA HIS A 50 7.05 12.66 -0.56
C HIS A 50 5.72 13.37 -0.82
N PRO A 51 5.51 14.61 -0.35
CA PRO A 51 4.36 15.40 -0.75
C PRO A 51 4.40 15.67 -2.27
N ALA A 52 3.43 15.12 -3.00
CA ALA A 52 3.31 15.33 -4.45
C ALA A 52 1.89 14.95 -4.90
N GLU A 53 1.16 15.88 -5.50
CA GLU A 53 -0.20 15.65 -6.01
C GLU A 53 -0.30 15.86 -7.53
N SER A 54 0.61 16.59 -8.14
CA SER A 54 0.74 16.75 -9.59
C SER A 54 1.93 15.95 -10.13
N TRP A 55 1.94 15.71 -11.45
CA TRP A 55 3.10 15.11 -12.11
C TRP A 55 4.38 15.97 -11.95
N ALA A 56 4.25 17.29 -12.03
CA ALA A 56 5.38 18.18 -11.83
C ALA A 56 6.02 18.04 -10.43
N GLU A 57 5.19 17.99 -9.38
CA GLU A 57 5.64 17.77 -7.99
C GLU A 57 6.28 16.39 -7.81
N THR A 58 5.66 15.35 -8.39
CA THR A 58 6.21 13.97 -8.33
C THR A 58 7.58 13.91 -9.00
N ARG A 59 7.72 14.53 -10.19
CA ARG A 59 9.00 14.61 -10.91
C ARG A 59 10.07 15.34 -10.09
N GLU A 60 9.73 16.47 -9.48
CA GLU A 60 10.64 17.25 -8.63
C GLU A 60 11.08 16.43 -7.40
N ALA A 61 10.16 15.71 -6.76
CA ALA A 61 10.45 14.82 -5.64
C ALA A 61 11.45 13.72 -6.05
N LEU A 62 11.22 13.04 -7.17
CA LEU A 62 12.12 12.01 -7.68
C LEU A 62 13.52 12.59 -7.97
N GLN A 63 13.59 13.71 -8.69
CA GLN A 63 14.85 14.37 -9.02
C GLN A 63 15.63 14.85 -7.80
N THR A 64 14.93 15.22 -6.74
CA THR A 64 15.53 15.70 -5.49
C THR A 64 16.03 14.56 -4.62
N HIS A 65 15.22 13.51 -4.45
CA HIS A 65 15.47 12.50 -3.41
C HIS A 65 16.26 11.30 -3.92
N VAL A 66 16.04 10.82 -5.13
CA VAL A 66 16.73 9.62 -5.66
C VAL A 66 18.26 9.77 -5.64
N PRO A 67 18.87 10.86 -6.13
CA PRO A 67 20.32 11.01 -6.05
C PRO A 67 20.85 11.08 -4.61
N ARG A 68 20.10 11.72 -3.71
CA ARG A 68 20.48 11.83 -2.28
C ARG A 68 20.40 10.49 -1.57
N ILE A 69 19.35 9.68 -1.82
CA ILE A 69 19.22 8.33 -1.25
C ILE A 69 20.42 7.48 -1.70
N ARG A 70 20.83 7.55 -2.98
CA ARG A 70 22.02 6.83 -3.45
C ARG A 70 23.29 7.25 -2.75
N GLN A 71 23.48 8.55 -2.51
CA GLN A 71 24.63 9.08 -1.76
C GLN A 71 24.66 8.51 -0.33
N GLU A 72 23.51 8.48 0.34
CA GLU A 72 23.39 7.93 1.70
C GLU A 72 23.61 6.41 1.72
N LEU A 73 23.09 5.64 0.76
CA LEU A 73 23.38 4.21 0.62
C LEU A 73 24.86 3.94 0.41
N ALA A 74 25.55 4.77 -0.37
CA ALA A 74 27.00 4.69 -0.55
C ALA A 74 27.75 5.03 0.75
N ALA A 75 27.33 6.07 1.47
CA ALA A 75 27.90 6.45 2.76
C ALA A 75 27.75 5.36 3.84
N LEU A 76 26.62 4.63 3.83
CA LEU A 76 26.39 3.48 4.70
C LEU A 76 27.16 2.22 4.26
N ASN A 77 27.82 2.24 3.10
CA ASN A 77 28.39 1.05 2.47
C ASN A 77 27.34 -0.09 2.34
N SER A 78 26.08 0.29 2.04
CA SER A 78 24.97 -0.66 1.91
C SER A 78 25.22 -1.65 0.78
N PRO A 79 24.72 -2.91 0.88
CA PRO A 79 24.70 -3.85 -0.25
C PRO A 79 23.95 -3.31 -1.49
N LEU A 80 23.05 -2.36 -1.29
CA LEU A 80 22.26 -1.72 -2.36
C LEU A 80 23.00 -0.60 -3.12
N LYS A 81 24.17 -0.16 -2.65
CA LYS A 81 24.88 1.00 -3.24
C LYS A 81 25.25 0.83 -4.72
N ASP A 82 25.56 -0.41 -5.12
CA ASP A 82 26.00 -0.77 -6.49
C ASP A 82 24.88 -1.51 -7.28
N ARG A 83 23.64 -1.48 -6.79
CA ARG A 83 22.47 -2.09 -7.42
C ARG A 83 21.48 -1.02 -7.89
N PRO A 84 20.60 -1.31 -8.85
CA PRO A 84 19.49 -0.43 -9.20
C PRO A 84 18.67 -0.07 -7.96
N LEU A 85 18.26 1.20 -7.84
CA LEU A 85 17.40 1.65 -6.75
C LEU A 85 15.94 1.29 -7.05
N GLY A 86 15.33 0.45 -6.23
CA GLY A 86 13.91 0.14 -6.31
C GLY A 86 13.04 1.30 -5.84
N ILE A 87 12.05 1.66 -6.64
CA ILE A 87 11.09 2.73 -6.35
C ILE A 87 9.68 2.15 -6.38
N GLY A 88 8.99 2.15 -5.23
CA GLY A 88 7.55 1.96 -5.12
C GLY A 88 6.88 3.30 -5.38
N LEU A 89 6.53 3.55 -6.65
CA LEU A 89 6.09 4.87 -7.07
C LEU A 89 4.63 5.13 -6.71
N ARG A 90 4.34 6.20 -5.98
CA ARG A 90 3.00 6.74 -5.83
C ARG A 90 2.75 7.81 -6.90
N LEU A 91 1.63 7.68 -7.59
CA LEU A 91 1.05 8.72 -8.44
C LEU A 91 -0.37 8.98 -7.95
N SER A 92 -0.72 10.23 -7.63
CA SER A 92 -2.12 10.59 -7.42
C SER A 92 -2.91 10.41 -8.72
N ALA A 93 -4.25 10.38 -8.65
CA ALA A 93 -5.08 10.30 -9.85
C ALA A 93 -4.79 11.48 -10.82
N ARG A 94 -4.56 12.67 -10.25
CA ARG A 94 -4.17 13.87 -11.02
C ARG A 94 -2.81 13.67 -11.70
N ALA A 95 -1.79 13.25 -10.95
CA ALA A 95 -0.46 13.04 -11.50
C ALA A 95 -0.45 11.95 -12.59
N ALA A 96 -1.22 10.87 -12.40
CA ALA A 96 -1.34 9.80 -13.38
C ALA A 96 -2.04 10.28 -14.67
N ALA A 97 -3.09 11.10 -14.56
CA ALA A 97 -3.75 11.69 -15.71
C ALA A 97 -2.84 12.68 -16.46
N GLU A 98 -2.21 13.62 -15.75
CA GLU A 98 -1.27 14.59 -16.31
C GLU A 98 -0.11 13.90 -17.04
N LEU A 99 0.44 12.81 -16.47
CA LEU A 99 1.53 12.04 -17.06
C LEU A 99 1.12 11.36 -18.37
N LEU A 100 -0.12 10.83 -18.44
CA LEU A 100 -0.64 10.16 -19.64
C LEU A 100 -1.07 11.15 -20.73
N GLU A 101 -1.55 12.35 -20.36
CA GLU A 101 -2.00 13.40 -21.29
C GLU A 101 -0.84 14.22 -21.87
N THR A 102 0.28 14.30 -21.16
CA THR A 102 1.46 15.03 -21.63
C THR A 102 2.23 14.19 -22.63
N GLN A 103 2.44 14.76 -23.84
CA GLN A 103 3.20 14.09 -24.89
C GLN A 103 4.61 13.70 -24.39
N ASP A 104 5.03 12.47 -24.66
CA ASP A 104 6.34 11.89 -24.35
C ASP A 104 6.72 11.85 -22.86
N ALA A 105 5.84 12.28 -21.94
CA ALA A 105 6.19 12.38 -20.52
C ALA A 105 6.44 11.01 -19.86
N VAL A 106 5.75 9.95 -20.29
CA VAL A 106 5.99 8.60 -19.78
C VAL A 106 7.34 8.06 -20.27
N GLU A 107 7.69 8.33 -21.53
CA GLU A 107 8.99 7.98 -22.11
C GLU A 107 10.12 8.77 -21.44
N ASP A 108 9.91 10.06 -21.19
CA ASP A 108 10.86 10.90 -20.45
C ASP A 108 11.09 10.38 -19.02
N LEU A 109 10.03 9.92 -18.34
CA LEU A 109 10.15 9.29 -17.04
C LEU A 109 10.96 7.99 -17.13
N LYS A 110 10.67 7.13 -18.11
CA LYS A 110 11.44 5.89 -18.32
C LYS A 110 12.91 6.19 -18.58
N ALA A 111 13.22 7.12 -19.48
CA ALA A 111 14.58 7.53 -19.79
C ALA A 111 15.31 8.07 -18.54
N TRP A 112 14.61 8.87 -17.72
CA TRP A 112 15.16 9.39 -16.47
C TRP A 112 15.45 8.26 -15.46
N LEU A 113 14.54 7.28 -15.33
CA LEU A 113 14.76 6.10 -14.46
C LEU A 113 15.99 5.32 -14.90
N ASP A 114 16.14 5.09 -16.20
CA ASP A 114 17.28 4.37 -16.78
C ASP A 114 18.59 5.14 -16.57
N GLU A 115 18.61 6.48 -16.78
CA GLU A 115 19.77 7.34 -16.56
C GLU A 115 20.25 7.30 -15.08
N HIS A 116 19.30 7.20 -14.13
CA HIS A 116 19.60 7.20 -12.70
C HIS A 116 19.71 5.79 -12.11
N ASP A 117 19.73 4.76 -12.96
CA ASP A 117 19.75 3.36 -12.56
C ASP A 117 18.67 3.06 -11.49
N ALA A 118 17.49 3.62 -11.67
CA ALA A 118 16.31 3.42 -10.82
C ALA A 118 15.30 2.50 -11.54
N ARG A 119 14.58 1.70 -10.78
CA ARG A 119 13.64 0.71 -11.34
C ARG A 119 12.31 0.80 -10.61
N VAL A 120 11.23 0.60 -11.35
CA VAL A 120 9.86 0.56 -10.85
C VAL A 120 9.24 -0.78 -11.20
N GLU A 121 8.91 -1.60 -10.21
CA GLU A 121 8.18 -2.85 -10.39
C GLU A 121 6.79 -2.78 -9.75
N THR A 122 6.56 -1.78 -8.89
CA THR A 122 5.33 -1.61 -8.15
C THR A 122 4.91 -0.14 -8.06
N LEU A 123 3.60 0.11 -8.14
CA LEU A 123 3.02 1.41 -7.84
C LEU A 123 2.16 1.32 -6.57
N ASN A 124 2.12 2.42 -5.80
CA ASN A 124 1.17 2.57 -4.72
C ASN A 124 -0.05 3.36 -5.22
N GLY A 125 -1.19 2.70 -5.32
CA GLY A 125 -2.47 3.23 -5.75
C GLY A 125 -3.52 3.29 -4.64
N PHE A 126 -3.13 3.19 -3.36
CA PHE A 126 -4.07 3.31 -2.24
C PHE A 126 -4.60 4.75 -2.15
N PRO A 127 -3.78 5.79 -1.89
CA PRO A 127 -4.26 7.16 -1.86
C PRO A 127 -4.55 7.66 -3.28
N TYR A 128 -5.82 8.03 -3.52
CA TYR A 128 -6.26 8.59 -4.79
C TYR A 128 -5.70 10.01 -5.03
N GLY A 129 -5.66 10.82 -3.98
CA GLY A 129 -5.11 12.17 -4.00
C GLY A 129 -5.15 12.82 -2.61
N ASN A 130 -4.58 14.01 -2.48
CA ASN A 130 -4.60 14.83 -1.26
C ASN A 130 -4.12 14.07 0.00
N PHE A 131 -2.95 13.42 -0.11
CA PHE A 131 -2.43 12.56 0.96
C PHE A 131 -1.61 13.32 2.01
N HIS A 132 -1.16 14.56 1.71
CA HIS A 132 -0.33 15.36 2.61
C HIS A 132 -0.91 16.75 2.87
N GLY A 133 -0.54 17.34 4.00
CA GLY A 133 -0.79 18.76 4.29
C GLY A 133 -2.22 19.13 4.66
N GLN A 134 -3.13 18.16 4.75
CA GLN A 134 -4.52 18.35 5.17
C GLN A 134 -5.03 17.12 5.91
N ARG A 135 -6.16 17.24 6.60
CA ARG A 135 -6.83 16.10 7.25
C ARG A 135 -7.25 15.08 6.18
N VAL A 136 -6.65 13.89 6.23
CA VAL A 136 -6.89 12.79 5.28
C VAL A 136 -7.93 11.82 5.84
N LYS A 137 -7.62 11.18 6.94
CA LYS A 137 -8.44 10.20 7.69
C LYS A 137 -9.30 9.32 6.74
N GLU A 138 -10.62 9.22 6.98
CA GLU A 138 -11.53 8.39 6.19
C GLU A 138 -11.55 8.70 4.68
N HIS A 139 -11.14 9.90 4.29
CA HIS A 139 -11.11 10.30 2.88
C HIS A 139 -10.03 9.60 2.05
N VAL A 140 -9.01 8.99 2.68
CA VAL A 140 -8.01 8.19 1.96
C VAL A 140 -8.64 6.98 1.26
N PHE A 141 -9.76 6.46 1.79
CA PHE A 141 -10.51 5.35 1.20
C PHE A 141 -11.45 5.78 0.05
N GLN A 142 -11.51 7.08 -0.28
CA GLN A 142 -12.36 7.59 -1.34
C GLN A 142 -11.56 8.14 -2.52
N PRO A 143 -12.07 7.98 -3.76
CA PRO A 143 -13.16 7.08 -4.15
C PRO A 143 -12.80 5.61 -3.93
N ASP A 144 -13.76 4.78 -3.54
CA ASP A 144 -13.58 3.35 -3.29
C ASP A 144 -13.92 2.47 -4.50
N TRP A 145 -13.85 1.14 -4.37
CA TRP A 145 -14.10 0.20 -5.45
C TRP A 145 -15.59 0.09 -5.87
N THR A 146 -16.50 0.83 -5.23
CA THR A 146 -17.88 0.98 -5.74
C THR A 146 -17.99 2.01 -6.87
N THR A 147 -16.93 2.78 -7.14
CA THR A 147 -16.93 3.94 -8.05
C THR A 147 -16.15 3.69 -9.35
N PRO A 148 -16.59 4.27 -10.49
CA PRO A 148 -15.81 4.19 -11.72
C PRO A 148 -14.47 4.93 -11.64
N GLU A 149 -14.39 5.98 -10.84
CA GLU A 149 -13.19 6.80 -10.68
C GLU A 149 -12.01 5.98 -10.13
N ARG A 150 -12.25 5.11 -9.14
CA ARG A 150 -11.24 4.19 -8.61
C ARG A 150 -10.77 3.22 -9.68
N PHE A 151 -11.68 2.65 -10.44
CA PHE A 151 -11.36 1.73 -11.53
C PHE A 151 -10.50 2.41 -12.61
N GLU A 152 -10.91 3.58 -13.09
CA GLU A 152 -10.20 4.33 -14.14
C GLU A 152 -8.80 4.76 -13.69
N TYR A 153 -8.69 5.27 -12.46
CA TYR A 153 -7.40 5.61 -11.86
C TYR A 153 -6.46 4.41 -11.84
N THR A 154 -6.94 3.26 -11.37
CA THR A 154 -6.12 2.05 -11.29
C THR A 154 -5.72 1.55 -12.69
N CYS A 155 -6.62 1.65 -13.69
CA CYS A 155 -6.26 1.38 -15.09
C CYS A 155 -5.14 2.31 -15.59
N ASN A 156 -5.18 3.59 -15.23
CA ASN A 156 -4.14 4.56 -15.61
C ASN A 156 -2.79 4.22 -14.98
N LEU A 157 -2.79 3.82 -13.71
CA LEU A 157 -1.57 3.34 -13.04
C LEU A 157 -0.96 2.15 -13.79
N PHE A 158 -1.76 1.16 -14.16
CA PHE A 158 -1.25 -0.01 -14.90
C PHE A 158 -0.79 0.33 -16.32
N ARG A 159 -1.43 1.29 -17.01
CA ARG A 159 -0.96 1.78 -18.33
C ARG A 159 0.41 2.43 -18.22
N ILE A 160 0.64 3.23 -17.18
CA ILE A 160 1.93 3.84 -16.90
C ILE A 160 2.95 2.74 -16.57
N LEU A 161 2.63 1.87 -15.62
CA LEU A 161 3.52 0.81 -15.16
C LEU A 161 3.92 -0.15 -16.29
N ALA A 162 3.02 -0.43 -17.22
CA ALA A 162 3.30 -1.24 -18.40
C ALA A 162 4.41 -0.64 -19.29
N ARG A 163 4.59 0.69 -19.27
CA ARG A 163 5.59 1.42 -20.08
C ARG A 163 6.89 1.66 -19.32
N ILE A 164 6.82 2.02 -18.02
CA ILE A 164 8.00 2.37 -17.23
C ILE A 164 8.58 1.21 -16.43
N GLY A 165 7.79 0.14 -16.24
CA GLY A 165 8.18 -1.00 -15.39
C GLY A 165 9.45 -1.69 -15.87
N ASP A 166 10.25 -2.20 -14.93
CA ASP A 166 11.50 -2.89 -15.24
C ASP A 166 11.27 -3.98 -16.28
N GLU A 167 12.06 -3.95 -17.35
CA GLU A 167 11.94 -4.90 -18.47
C GLU A 167 12.32 -6.33 -18.06
N ASN A 168 13.09 -6.47 -16.99
CA ASN A 168 13.51 -7.77 -16.46
C ASN A 168 12.52 -8.35 -15.45
N ALA A 169 11.51 -7.57 -15.02
CA ALA A 169 10.51 -8.04 -14.08
C ALA A 169 9.48 -8.94 -14.79
N ASP A 170 9.32 -10.16 -14.30
CA ASP A 170 8.29 -11.07 -14.77
C ASP A 170 6.88 -10.65 -14.30
N ARG A 171 6.82 -9.85 -13.22
CA ARG A 171 5.60 -9.38 -12.57
C ARG A 171 5.68 -7.89 -12.24
N LEU A 172 4.56 -7.20 -12.41
CA LEU A 172 4.38 -5.80 -12.05
C LEU A 172 3.10 -5.67 -11.21
N THR A 173 3.16 -4.90 -10.12
CA THR A 173 2.03 -4.80 -9.19
C THR A 173 1.58 -3.35 -8.96
N VAL A 174 0.31 -3.21 -8.60
CA VAL A 174 -0.24 -1.99 -8.01
C VAL A 174 -0.92 -2.37 -6.71
N SER A 175 -0.63 -1.67 -5.60
CA SER A 175 -1.39 -1.82 -4.36
C SER A 175 -2.59 -0.87 -4.35
N THR A 176 -3.68 -1.26 -3.67
CA THR A 176 -4.91 -0.47 -3.56
C THR A 176 -5.59 -0.73 -2.21
N LEU A 177 -6.52 0.15 -1.83
CA LEU A 177 -7.30 0.02 -0.59
C LEU A 177 -8.05 -1.32 -0.51
N PRO A 178 -8.45 -1.77 0.72
CA PRO A 178 -9.20 -3.01 0.94
C PRO A 178 -10.66 -2.87 0.52
N ALA A 179 -10.88 -2.66 -0.78
CA ALA A 179 -12.15 -2.47 -1.48
C ALA A 179 -12.93 -1.19 -1.07
N SER A 180 -13.14 -0.94 0.23
CA SER A 180 -13.83 0.22 0.79
C SER A 180 -13.45 0.39 2.28
N HIS A 181 -14.11 1.30 2.98
CA HIS A 181 -14.04 1.44 4.44
C HIS A 181 -15.33 0.94 5.09
N SER A 182 -15.22 0.27 6.24
CA SER A 182 -16.37 -0.34 6.94
C SER A 182 -17.50 0.64 7.26
N TRP A 183 -17.19 1.93 7.49
CA TRP A 183 -18.19 2.95 7.77
C TRP A 183 -19.01 3.39 6.56
N PHE A 184 -18.56 3.08 5.35
CA PHE A 184 -19.28 3.50 4.13
C PHE A 184 -20.43 2.57 3.79
N HIS A 185 -20.52 1.39 4.46
CA HIS A 185 -21.55 0.38 4.20
C HIS A 185 -21.71 0.08 2.70
N ALA A 186 -20.57 0.01 2.01
CA ALA A 186 -20.51 -0.14 0.58
C ALA A 186 -21.05 -1.50 0.11
N GLU A 187 -21.73 -1.52 -1.06
CA GLU A 187 -22.32 -2.72 -1.63
C GLU A 187 -21.25 -3.61 -2.29
N GLU A 188 -21.01 -4.81 -1.75
CA GLU A 188 -20.00 -5.76 -2.27
C GLU A 188 -20.22 -6.10 -3.75
N GLU A 189 -21.46 -6.23 -4.20
CA GLU A 189 -21.82 -6.52 -5.59
C GLU A 189 -21.17 -5.52 -6.56
N ARG A 190 -21.14 -4.23 -6.20
CA ARG A 190 -20.51 -3.19 -7.02
C ARG A 190 -19.00 -3.32 -7.01
N MET A 191 -18.40 -3.61 -5.84
CA MET A 191 -16.97 -3.84 -5.72
C MET A 191 -16.55 -5.06 -6.53
N PHE A 192 -17.27 -6.18 -6.38
CA PHE A 192 -17.01 -7.41 -7.13
C PHE A 192 -17.09 -7.20 -8.64
N SER A 193 -18.13 -6.50 -9.13
CA SER A 193 -18.29 -6.22 -10.57
C SER A 193 -17.11 -5.42 -11.14
N ARG A 194 -16.55 -4.46 -10.36
CA ARG A 194 -15.39 -3.66 -10.83
C ARG A 194 -14.09 -4.44 -10.72
N LEU A 195 -13.90 -5.20 -9.67
CA LEU A 195 -12.71 -6.04 -9.52
C LEU A 195 -12.68 -7.18 -10.55
N ASP A 196 -13.84 -7.76 -10.89
CA ASP A 196 -13.94 -8.73 -12.00
C ASP A 196 -13.57 -8.07 -13.33
N ALA A 197 -14.08 -6.87 -13.61
CA ALA A 197 -13.70 -6.10 -14.79
C ALA A 197 -12.19 -5.76 -14.81
N MET A 198 -11.61 -5.43 -13.65
CA MET A 198 -10.18 -5.16 -13.50
C MET A 198 -9.35 -6.41 -13.80
N SER A 199 -9.74 -7.60 -13.33
CA SER A 199 -9.02 -8.84 -13.65
C SER A 199 -8.97 -9.10 -15.15
N GLY A 200 -10.08 -8.82 -15.87
CA GLY A 200 -10.13 -8.90 -17.33
C GLY A 200 -9.23 -7.88 -18.03
N PHE A 201 -9.16 -6.65 -17.53
CA PHE A 201 -8.24 -5.63 -18.05
C PHE A 201 -6.78 -6.04 -17.85
N LEU A 202 -6.42 -6.55 -16.66
CA LEU A 202 -5.07 -7.00 -16.33
C LEU A 202 -4.63 -8.20 -17.16
N ASP A 203 -5.55 -9.12 -17.48
CA ASP A 203 -5.27 -10.25 -18.35
C ASP A 203 -4.91 -9.81 -19.78
N VAL A 204 -5.66 -8.83 -20.33
CA VAL A 204 -5.33 -8.25 -21.63
C VAL A 204 -3.95 -7.57 -21.58
N LEU A 205 -3.69 -6.75 -20.58
CA LEU A 205 -2.45 -6.01 -20.45
C LEU A 205 -1.23 -6.95 -20.24
N SER A 206 -1.42 -8.02 -19.46
CA SER A 206 -0.39 -9.05 -19.24
C SER A 206 -0.01 -9.75 -20.54
N ARG A 207 -0.99 -10.10 -21.38
CA ARG A 207 -0.72 -10.70 -22.71
C ARG A 207 0.00 -9.74 -23.64
N GLN A 208 -0.32 -8.45 -23.59
CA GLN A 208 0.31 -7.43 -24.43
C GLN A 208 1.76 -7.18 -24.04
N THR A 209 2.06 -7.18 -22.74
CA THR A 209 3.40 -6.86 -22.23
C THR A 209 4.30 -8.07 -22.03
N GLY A 210 3.72 -9.30 -22.02
CA GLY A 210 4.43 -10.51 -21.63
C GLY A 210 4.77 -10.62 -20.15
N ARG A 211 4.30 -9.68 -19.31
CA ARG A 211 4.55 -9.60 -17.87
C ARG A 211 3.25 -9.78 -17.08
N LEU A 212 3.31 -10.48 -15.95
CA LEU A 212 2.15 -10.65 -15.10
C LEU A 212 1.80 -9.31 -14.42
N MET A 213 0.59 -8.79 -14.66
CA MET A 213 0.04 -7.62 -13.99
C MET A 213 -0.85 -8.06 -12.83
N GLN A 214 -0.58 -7.59 -11.62
CA GLN A 214 -1.37 -7.95 -10.44
C GLN A 214 -1.76 -6.73 -9.62
N LEU A 215 -3.00 -6.73 -9.14
CA LEU A 215 -3.54 -5.75 -8.21
C LEU A 215 -3.58 -6.37 -6.81
N GLY A 216 -2.87 -5.78 -5.85
CA GLY A 216 -2.87 -6.18 -4.46
C GLY A 216 -3.81 -5.28 -3.63
N LEU A 217 -4.90 -5.85 -3.10
CA LEU A 217 -5.73 -5.15 -2.12
C LEU A 217 -5.01 -5.22 -0.76
N GLU A 218 -5.01 -4.11 -0.02
CA GLU A 218 -4.23 -3.95 1.20
C GLU A 218 -5.15 -3.92 2.43
N PRO A 219 -5.28 -5.05 3.17
CA PRO A 219 -6.06 -5.06 4.41
C PRO A 219 -5.51 -4.04 5.40
N GLU A 220 -6.40 -3.22 5.94
CA GLU A 220 -6.07 -2.18 6.91
C GLU A 220 -7.16 -2.14 7.99
N PRO A 221 -6.82 -1.91 9.27
CA PRO A 221 -7.81 -1.79 10.34
C PRO A 221 -8.95 -0.83 9.96
N PHE A 222 -10.20 -1.28 10.14
CA PHE A 222 -11.44 -0.64 9.70
C PHE A 222 -11.67 -0.57 8.19
N GLY A 223 -10.82 -1.15 7.35
CA GLY A 223 -11.15 -1.39 5.95
C GLY A 223 -12.40 -2.25 5.79
N HIS A 224 -12.90 -2.39 4.58
CA HIS A 224 -14.05 -3.26 4.28
C HIS A 224 -13.78 -4.70 4.72
N PHE A 225 -12.56 -5.16 4.51
CA PHE A 225 -11.96 -6.29 5.19
C PHE A 225 -10.59 -5.88 5.75
N HIS A 226 -10.21 -6.37 6.91
CA HIS A 226 -8.99 -5.93 7.59
C HIS A 226 -8.16 -7.08 8.15
N ASP A 227 -8.76 -8.24 8.40
CA ASP A 227 -8.11 -9.41 8.98
C ASP A 227 -7.99 -10.57 7.99
N THR A 228 -7.27 -11.60 8.38
CA THR A 228 -7.03 -12.80 7.55
C THR A 228 -8.33 -13.44 7.09
N GLU A 229 -9.28 -13.66 7.99
CA GLU A 229 -10.56 -14.29 7.64
C GLU A 229 -11.43 -13.39 6.75
N GLY A 230 -11.45 -12.08 7.01
CA GLY A 230 -12.18 -11.10 6.21
C GLY A 230 -11.69 -11.08 4.77
N ALA A 231 -10.37 -11.09 4.58
CA ALA A 231 -9.76 -11.17 3.25
C ALA A 231 -10.16 -12.47 2.53
N ILE A 232 -10.09 -13.62 3.20
CA ILE A 232 -10.48 -14.91 2.61
C ILE A 232 -11.97 -14.90 2.23
N ARG A 233 -12.86 -14.41 3.11
CA ARG A 233 -14.30 -14.30 2.82
C ARG A 233 -14.57 -13.42 1.61
N PHE A 234 -13.91 -12.26 1.53
CA PHE A 234 -14.05 -11.32 0.42
C PHE A 234 -13.62 -11.95 -0.92
N PHE A 235 -12.44 -12.58 -0.98
CA PHE A 235 -11.97 -13.24 -2.19
C PHE A 235 -12.84 -14.43 -2.61
N ASN A 236 -13.39 -15.19 -1.66
CA ASN A 236 -14.35 -16.24 -1.95
C ASN A 236 -15.66 -15.67 -2.54
N GLY A 237 -16.17 -14.56 -1.99
CA GLY A 237 -17.31 -13.84 -2.56
C GLY A 237 -17.06 -13.36 -3.97
N LEU A 238 -15.88 -12.74 -4.20
CA LEU A 238 -15.46 -12.24 -5.51
C LEU A 238 -15.33 -13.37 -6.56
N ARG A 239 -14.72 -14.51 -6.21
CA ARG A 239 -14.64 -15.68 -7.10
C ARG A 239 -16.02 -16.23 -7.46
N ASN A 240 -16.93 -16.32 -6.48
CA ASN A 240 -18.29 -16.78 -6.70
C ASN A 240 -19.11 -15.82 -7.59
N HIS A 241 -18.82 -14.52 -7.54
CA HIS A 241 -19.44 -13.51 -8.40
C HIS A 241 -18.93 -13.59 -9.85
N SER A 242 -17.65 -13.89 -10.05
CA SER A 242 -17.01 -13.90 -11.36
C SER A 242 -17.40 -15.11 -12.20
N ARG A 243 -17.55 -14.89 -13.51
CA ARG A 243 -17.65 -15.99 -14.49
C ARG A 243 -16.30 -16.56 -14.91
N ARG A 244 -15.21 -15.93 -14.46
CA ARG A 244 -13.82 -16.30 -14.79
C ARG A 244 -12.96 -16.23 -13.51
N PRO A 245 -13.26 -17.06 -12.50
CA PRO A 245 -12.55 -17.01 -11.21
C PRO A 245 -11.05 -17.21 -11.35
N GLU A 246 -10.59 -17.89 -12.40
CA GLU A 246 -9.17 -18.07 -12.71
C GLU A 246 -8.45 -16.74 -13.01
N LEU A 247 -9.15 -15.72 -13.51
CA LEU A 247 -8.56 -14.38 -13.69
C LEU A 247 -8.46 -13.64 -12.36
N ILE A 248 -9.41 -13.85 -11.44
CA ILE A 248 -9.32 -13.32 -10.08
C ILE A 248 -8.06 -13.87 -9.40
N GLU A 249 -7.88 -15.19 -9.40
CA GLU A 249 -6.73 -15.85 -8.78
C GLU A 249 -5.40 -15.43 -9.40
N ARG A 250 -5.38 -15.19 -10.71
CA ARG A 250 -4.16 -14.80 -11.43
C ARG A 250 -3.77 -13.34 -11.22
N HIS A 251 -4.74 -12.43 -11.24
CA HIS A 251 -4.51 -10.99 -11.37
C HIS A 251 -4.84 -10.17 -10.13
N LEU A 252 -5.58 -10.73 -9.18
CA LEU A 252 -5.92 -10.07 -7.93
C LEU A 252 -5.32 -10.84 -6.76
N GLY A 253 -4.83 -10.11 -5.78
CA GLY A 253 -4.26 -10.67 -4.58
C GLY A 253 -4.23 -9.64 -3.46
N LEU A 254 -3.34 -9.84 -2.52
CA LEU A 254 -3.23 -9.00 -1.32
C LEU A 254 -1.86 -8.33 -1.23
N THR A 255 -1.85 -7.15 -0.66
CA THR A 255 -0.66 -6.47 -0.15
C THR A 255 -0.64 -6.69 1.36
N TYR A 256 0.48 -7.17 1.89
CA TYR A 256 0.68 -7.38 3.31
C TYR A 256 1.51 -6.22 3.87
N ASP A 257 0.91 -5.38 4.71
CA ASP A 257 1.60 -4.36 5.48
C ASP A 257 1.87 -4.86 6.90
N THR A 258 3.15 -4.90 7.31
CA THR A 258 3.55 -5.45 8.61
C THR A 258 2.99 -4.65 9.79
N CYS A 259 2.79 -3.33 9.66
CA CYS A 259 2.16 -2.48 10.67
C CYS A 259 0.69 -2.84 10.87
N HIS A 260 -0.08 -3.03 9.78
CA HIS A 260 -1.51 -3.33 9.85
C HIS A 260 -1.76 -4.63 10.62
N PHE A 261 -1.03 -5.70 10.30
CA PHE A 261 -1.17 -7.00 10.96
C PHE A 261 -0.59 -7.00 12.37
N ALA A 262 0.43 -6.18 12.65
CA ALA A 262 0.89 -5.96 14.01
C ALA A 262 -0.18 -5.32 14.89
N ILE A 263 -0.94 -4.34 14.37
CA ILE A 263 -2.06 -3.72 15.08
C ILE A 263 -3.18 -4.73 15.35
N LEU A 264 -3.50 -5.56 14.36
CA LEU A 264 -4.51 -6.63 14.51
C LEU A 264 -4.03 -7.78 15.38
N ARG A 265 -2.72 -7.88 15.63
CA ARG A 265 -2.07 -8.94 16.43
C ARG A 265 -2.22 -10.32 15.79
N GLU A 266 -2.26 -10.37 14.47
CA GLU A 266 -2.26 -11.61 13.69
C GLU A 266 -0.82 -12.00 13.33
N GLU A 267 -0.43 -13.23 13.64
CA GLU A 267 0.92 -13.71 13.38
C GLU A 267 1.19 -13.81 11.86
N PRO A 268 2.33 -13.28 11.37
CA PRO A 268 2.64 -13.26 9.95
C PRO A 268 2.57 -14.64 9.27
N ALA A 269 3.14 -15.67 9.92
CA ALA A 269 3.15 -17.02 9.36
C ALA A 269 1.74 -17.61 9.21
N ASP A 270 0.86 -17.38 10.19
CA ASP A 270 -0.51 -17.88 10.16
C ASP A 270 -1.32 -17.19 9.04
N THR A 271 -1.20 -15.86 8.94
CA THR A 271 -1.87 -15.06 7.90
C THR A 271 -1.43 -15.45 6.50
N LEU A 272 -0.11 -15.45 6.26
CA LEU A 272 0.44 -15.68 4.92
C LEU A 272 0.20 -17.12 4.45
N SER A 273 0.31 -18.10 5.36
CA SER A 273 -0.04 -19.50 5.06
C SER A 273 -1.53 -19.66 4.75
N ALA A 274 -2.41 -19.01 5.52
CA ALA A 274 -3.85 -19.09 5.27
C ALA A 274 -4.24 -18.49 3.91
N TRP A 275 -3.58 -17.40 3.47
CA TRP A 275 -3.82 -16.83 2.15
C TRP A 275 -3.33 -17.75 1.03
N GLU A 276 -2.15 -18.36 1.18
CA GLU A 276 -1.62 -19.33 0.22
C GLU A 276 -2.53 -20.56 0.10
N GLU A 277 -2.97 -21.13 1.22
CA GLU A 277 -3.91 -22.28 1.26
C GLU A 277 -5.27 -21.97 0.60
N ASN A 278 -5.67 -20.70 0.58
CA ASN A 278 -6.89 -20.24 -0.09
C ASN A 278 -6.66 -19.71 -1.52
N ASN A 279 -5.51 -19.96 -2.14
CA ASN A 279 -5.14 -19.51 -3.48
C ASN A 279 -5.28 -17.99 -3.67
N ILE A 280 -4.89 -17.21 -2.65
CA ILE A 280 -4.84 -15.74 -2.73
C ILE A 280 -3.37 -15.34 -2.90
N SER A 281 -3.05 -14.71 -4.03
CA SER A 281 -1.69 -14.27 -4.33
C SER A 281 -1.20 -13.20 -3.35
N LEU A 282 0.01 -13.35 -2.83
CA LEU A 282 0.72 -12.27 -2.16
C LEU A 282 1.43 -11.41 -3.22
N CYS A 283 0.88 -10.22 -3.47
CA CYS A 283 1.38 -9.32 -4.52
C CYS A 283 2.58 -8.49 -4.05
N LYS A 284 2.48 -7.95 -2.84
CA LYS A 284 3.46 -7.03 -2.24
C LYS A 284 3.53 -7.25 -0.74
N VAL A 285 4.70 -7.04 -0.16
CA VAL A 285 4.91 -6.86 1.28
C VAL A 285 5.46 -5.47 1.52
N GLN A 286 4.79 -4.69 2.37
CA GLN A 286 5.25 -3.42 2.88
C GLN A 286 5.84 -3.64 4.27
N PHE A 287 7.14 -3.41 4.38
CA PHE A 287 7.81 -3.38 5.67
C PHE A 287 7.58 -2.02 6.32
N SER A 288 6.86 -2.01 7.41
CA SER A 288 6.49 -0.85 8.21
C SER A 288 6.52 -1.21 9.69
N ASN A 289 6.76 -0.24 10.55
CA ASN A 289 6.95 -0.45 11.99
C ASN A 289 5.90 0.36 12.75
N ALA A 290 4.95 -0.31 13.42
CA ALA A 290 3.95 0.35 14.23
C ALA A 290 4.52 0.84 15.56
N LEU A 291 4.00 1.96 16.06
CA LEU A 291 4.32 2.42 17.41
C LEU A 291 3.62 1.53 18.44
N GLU A 292 4.39 1.05 19.43
CA GLU A 292 3.88 0.28 20.56
C GLU A 292 4.15 1.01 21.88
N CYS A 293 3.23 0.92 22.84
CA CYS A 293 3.39 1.45 24.18
C CYS A 293 2.72 0.55 25.22
N ARG A 294 3.39 0.36 26.37
CA ARG A 294 2.78 -0.27 27.53
C ARG A 294 2.28 0.82 28.48
N ILE A 295 0.98 0.87 28.70
CA ILE A 295 0.34 1.88 29.57
C ILE A 295 0.38 1.42 31.02
N ARG A 296 1.06 2.18 31.85
CA ARG A 296 1.15 1.98 33.31
C ARG A 296 0.42 3.06 34.08
N GLY A 297 0.20 4.22 33.46
CA GLY A 297 -0.46 5.37 34.05
C GLY A 297 -0.68 6.52 33.09
N GLU A 298 -1.17 7.64 33.62
CA GLU A 298 -1.51 8.86 32.87
C GLU A 298 -0.32 9.41 32.04
N GLU A 299 0.90 9.33 32.57
CA GLU A 299 2.10 9.83 31.90
C GLU A 299 2.34 9.13 30.56
N ASP A 300 2.03 7.83 30.47
CA ASP A 300 2.21 7.06 29.24
C ASP A 300 1.15 7.45 28.19
N LEU A 301 -0.08 7.73 28.62
CA LEU A 301 -1.15 8.28 27.75
C LEU A 301 -0.76 9.67 27.22
N GLU A 302 -0.16 10.50 28.06
CA GLU A 302 0.28 11.84 27.64
C GLU A 302 1.44 11.76 26.64
N ARG A 303 2.35 10.80 26.80
CA ARG A 303 3.42 10.53 25.80
C ARG A 303 2.85 10.09 24.46
N LEU A 304 1.79 9.29 24.42
CA LEU A 304 1.14 8.90 23.18
C LEU A 304 0.44 10.07 22.48
N ARG A 305 -0.03 11.08 23.23
CA ARG A 305 -0.73 12.24 22.66
C ARG A 305 0.11 13.01 21.64
N GLN A 306 1.44 13.02 21.76
CA GLN A 306 2.32 13.71 20.81
C GLN A 306 2.26 13.09 19.39
N PHE A 307 1.72 11.87 19.24
CA PHE A 307 1.56 11.18 17.97
C PHE A 307 0.16 11.38 17.35
N ASP A 308 -0.72 12.15 17.99
CA ASP A 308 -1.99 12.59 17.41
C ASP A 308 -1.74 13.84 16.56
N ASP A 309 -1.37 13.64 15.29
CA ASP A 309 -1.05 14.73 14.36
C ASP A 309 -2.28 15.35 13.70
N GLY A 310 -3.45 14.74 13.85
CA GLY A 310 -4.72 15.20 13.28
C GLY A 310 -4.84 15.06 11.75
N VAL A 311 -3.83 14.58 11.07
CA VAL A 311 -3.77 14.42 9.61
C VAL A 311 -4.24 13.02 9.19
N TYR A 312 -3.60 11.98 9.72
CA TYR A 312 -3.86 10.59 9.39
C TYR A 312 -4.78 9.90 10.39
N PHE A 313 -5.32 8.75 10.03
CA PHE A 313 -5.87 7.81 11.00
C PHE A 313 -4.72 7.10 11.72
N HIS A 314 -4.84 7.05 13.05
CA HIS A 314 -3.97 6.27 13.90
C HIS A 314 -4.79 5.18 14.60
N GLN A 315 -5.24 4.20 13.81
CA GLN A 315 -6.02 3.07 14.33
C GLN A 315 -5.21 2.41 15.44
N THR A 316 -5.87 2.16 16.57
CA THR A 316 -5.17 1.73 17.78
C THR A 316 -5.79 0.45 18.32
N SER A 317 -4.96 -0.56 18.57
CA SER A 317 -5.37 -1.75 19.32
C SER A 317 -4.85 -1.72 20.74
N ILE A 318 -5.72 -2.08 21.68
CA ILE A 318 -5.42 -2.20 23.11
C ILE A 318 -5.55 -3.67 23.49
N LEU A 319 -4.44 -4.30 23.91
CA LEU A 319 -4.45 -5.62 24.50
C LEU A 319 -4.39 -5.49 26.02
N HIS A 320 -5.46 -5.88 26.68
CA HIS A 320 -5.50 -6.01 28.13
C HIS A 320 -5.87 -7.44 28.51
N ARG A 321 -4.99 -8.12 29.26
CA ARG A 321 -5.09 -9.55 29.56
C ARG A 321 -5.15 -10.37 28.26
N SER A 322 -6.27 -11.00 27.94
CA SER A 322 -6.49 -11.79 26.71
C SER A 322 -7.49 -11.14 25.73
N ARG A 323 -7.87 -9.89 25.97
CA ARG A 323 -8.87 -9.19 25.16
C ARG A 323 -8.21 -8.07 24.35
N THR A 324 -8.35 -8.11 23.04
CA THR A 324 -7.98 -7.01 22.14
C THR A 324 -9.22 -6.16 21.87
N MET A 325 -9.05 -4.84 21.96
CA MET A 325 -10.04 -3.83 21.58
C MET A 325 -9.42 -2.97 20.48
N LEU A 326 -10.16 -2.68 19.41
CA LEU A 326 -9.72 -1.88 18.29
C LEU A 326 -10.45 -0.54 18.29
N PHE A 327 -9.71 0.54 18.14
CA PHE A 327 -10.20 1.91 18.09
C PHE A 327 -9.88 2.54 16.72
N PRO A 328 -10.81 3.30 16.14
CA PRO A 328 -10.63 3.85 14.80
C PRO A 328 -9.54 4.92 14.71
N ASP A 329 -9.21 5.54 15.85
CA ASP A 329 -8.19 6.59 15.89
C ASP A 329 -7.59 6.70 17.29
N LEU A 330 -6.36 7.20 17.41
CA LEU A 330 -5.66 7.37 18.68
C LEU A 330 -6.42 8.27 19.68
N PRO A 331 -7.05 9.40 19.31
CA PRO A 331 -7.88 10.18 20.24
C PRO A 331 -9.00 9.37 20.91
N ASN A 332 -9.62 8.43 20.19
CA ASN A 332 -10.65 7.56 20.73
C ASN A 332 -10.08 6.59 21.78
N ALA A 333 -8.91 6.00 21.47
CA ALA A 333 -8.21 5.12 22.41
C ALA A 333 -7.76 5.90 23.67
N LEU A 334 -7.20 7.11 23.51
CA LEU A 334 -6.78 7.96 24.62
C LEU A 334 -7.94 8.37 25.53
N ALA A 335 -9.12 8.68 24.96
CA ALA A 335 -10.31 8.95 25.74
C ALA A 335 -10.72 7.73 26.57
N TYR A 336 -10.78 6.55 25.93
CA TYR A 336 -11.06 5.30 26.61
C TYR A 336 -10.05 4.99 27.72
N GLY A 337 -8.74 5.18 27.46
CA GLY A 337 -7.69 4.97 28.46
C GLY A 337 -7.82 5.83 29.71
N ARG A 338 -8.30 7.07 29.57
CA ARG A 338 -8.58 7.96 30.71
C ARG A 338 -9.85 7.56 31.47
N ASP A 339 -10.93 7.29 30.74
CA ASP A 339 -12.22 6.98 31.33
C ASP A 339 -12.21 5.63 32.07
N TYR A 340 -11.35 4.70 31.61
CA TYR A 340 -11.20 3.33 32.13
C TYR A 340 -9.76 3.03 32.57
N ALA A 341 -9.14 3.95 33.32
CA ALA A 341 -7.71 3.87 33.68
C ALA A 341 -7.32 2.58 34.42
N GLU A 342 -8.18 2.04 35.29
CA GLU A 342 -7.92 0.77 35.99
C GLU A 342 -7.99 -0.45 35.04
N GLU A 343 -8.89 -0.40 34.03
CA GLU A 343 -9.06 -1.47 33.04
C GLU A 343 -7.95 -1.44 31.97
N THR A 344 -7.30 -0.31 31.76
CA THR A 344 -6.23 -0.14 30.78
C THR A 344 -4.84 -0.20 31.39
N ARG A 345 -4.72 -0.23 32.74
CA ARG A 345 -3.45 -0.37 33.42
C ARG A 345 -2.76 -1.68 33.02
N ASP A 346 -1.48 -1.60 32.72
CA ASP A 346 -0.66 -2.72 32.22
C ASP A 346 -1.09 -3.29 30.87
N SER A 347 -1.91 -2.55 30.10
CA SER A 347 -2.27 -2.90 28.74
C SER A 347 -1.14 -2.54 27.76
N GLN A 348 -1.11 -3.26 26.64
CA GLN A 348 -0.21 -3.02 25.52
C GLN A 348 -1.01 -2.39 24.38
N TRP A 349 -0.58 -1.23 23.94
CA TRP A 349 -1.19 -0.48 22.85
C TRP A 349 -0.32 -0.56 21.62
N ARG A 350 -0.91 -0.79 20.44
CA ARG A 350 -0.28 -0.67 19.14
C ARG A 350 -1.04 0.34 18.32
N ILE A 351 -0.32 1.29 17.76
CA ILE A 351 -0.87 2.46 17.06
C ILE A 351 -0.38 2.44 15.62
N HIS A 352 -1.30 2.60 14.66
CA HIS A 352 -0.97 2.78 13.26
C HIS A 352 -0.28 4.14 13.07
N TYR A 353 0.98 4.16 13.44
CA TYR A 353 1.88 5.28 13.26
C TYR A 353 3.24 4.71 12.87
N HIS A 354 3.66 4.95 11.62
CA HIS A 354 4.89 4.37 11.11
C HIS A 354 6.10 5.06 11.73
N ILE A 355 6.79 4.38 12.62
CA ILE A 355 8.12 4.81 13.09
C ILE A 355 9.20 4.19 12.20
N PRO A 356 10.42 4.78 12.11
CA PRO A 356 11.50 4.19 11.32
C PRO A 356 11.74 2.72 11.66
N LEU A 357 11.95 1.87 10.64
CA LEU A 357 12.03 0.41 10.80
C LEU A 357 13.09 -0.02 11.83
N TYR A 358 14.22 0.70 11.86
CA TYR A 358 15.35 0.48 12.78
C TYR A 358 15.21 1.22 14.12
N ALA A 359 14.10 1.92 14.35
CA ALA A 359 13.95 2.74 15.54
C ALA A 359 13.75 1.88 16.79
N SER A 360 14.48 2.23 17.84
CA SER A 360 14.26 1.73 19.18
C SER A 360 13.88 2.91 20.07
N PRO A 361 12.59 3.29 20.11
CA PRO A 361 12.14 4.42 20.94
C PRO A 361 12.45 4.20 22.41
N GLU A 362 12.59 5.31 23.15
CA GLU A 362 12.80 5.22 24.60
C GLU A 362 11.57 4.67 25.33
N PRO A 363 11.75 3.73 26.28
CA PRO A 363 10.63 3.24 27.10
C PRO A 363 9.80 4.37 27.72
N PRO A 364 8.45 4.25 27.80
CA PRO A 364 7.65 3.05 27.56
C PRO A 364 7.26 2.78 26.10
N LEU A 365 7.76 3.59 25.16
CA LEU A 365 7.54 3.40 23.73
C LEU A 365 8.41 2.25 23.22
N ASN A 366 7.92 1.58 22.19
CA ASN A 366 8.59 0.50 21.48
C ASN A 366 8.09 0.47 20.03
N GLY A 367 8.64 -0.42 19.21
CA GLY A 367 8.14 -0.74 17.87
C GLY A 367 7.67 -2.18 17.78
N THR A 368 7.07 -2.51 16.64
CA THR A 368 6.64 -3.86 16.28
C THR A 368 7.64 -4.55 15.33
N GLU A 369 8.93 -4.26 15.48
CA GLU A 369 10.03 -4.82 14.69
C GLU A 369 9.93 -6.35 14.55
N GLU A 370 9.44 -7.03 15.59
CA GLU A 370 9.25 -8.49 15.57
C GLU A 370 8.39 -8.97 14.39
N PHE A 371 7.40 -8.16 13.95
CA PHE A 371 6.56 -8.49 12.80
C PHE A 371 7.34 -8.39 11.49
N ILE A 372 8.24 -7.42 11.37
CA ILE A 372 9.15 -7.29 10.23
C ILE A 372 10.03 -8.55 10.14
N LEU A 373 10.69 -8.92 11.25
CA LEU A 373 11.59 -10.08 11.32
C LEU A 373 10.85 -11.38 10.99
N LYS A 374 9.70 -11.62 11.61
CA LYS A 374 8.89 -12.83 11.37
C LYS A 374 8.39 -12.91 9.92
N THR A 375 7.98 -11.78 9.33
CA THR A 375 7.57 -11.73 7.93
C THR A 375 8.73 -12.02 7.00
N HIS A 376 9.89 -11.41 7.24
CA HIS A 376 11.08 -11.64 6.46
C HIS A 376 11.53 -13.12 6.53
N ASP A 377 11.56 -13.72 7.72
CA ASP A 377 11.91 -15.13 7.91
C ASP A 377 10.92 -16.06 7.21
N PHE A 378 9.63 -15.74 7.25
CA PHE A 378 8.61 -16.49 6.53
C PHE A 378 8.87 -16.47 5.01
N LEU A 379 9.10 -15.28 4.43
CA LEU A 379 9.38 -15.14 3.01
C LEU A 379 10.64 -15.88 2.58
N ARG A 380 11.70 -15.85 3.38
CA ARG A 380 12.93 -16.62 3.12
C ARG A 380 12.69 -18.12 3.09
N SER A 381 11.78 -18.62 3.91
CA SER A 381 11.40 -20.05 3.94
C SER A 381 10.40 -20.44 2.83
N HIS A 382 9.75 -19.46 2.18
CA HIS A 382 8.75 -19.65 1.13
C HIS A 382 9.11 -18.87 -0.15
N PRO A 383 10.27 -19.14 -0.79
CA PRO A 383 10.77 -18.37 -1.93
C PRO A 383 9.82 -18.40 -3.15
N GLY A 384 8.89 -19.36 -3.20
CA GLY A 384 7.88 -19.47 -4.25
C GLY A 384 6.85 -18.33 -4.25
N LEU A 385 6.63 -17.67 -3.13
CA LEU A 385 5.70 -16.55 -3.03
C LEU A 385 6.21 -15.30 -3.77
N ASN A 386 7.50 -15.01 -3.66
CA ASN A 386 8.23 -13.94 -4.34
C ASN A 386 7.43 -12.63 -4.51
N PRO A 387 6.87 -12.01 -3.43
CA PRO A 387 6.15 -10.74 -3.52
C PRO A 387 7.12 -9.59 -3.84
N HIS A 388 6.62 -8.45 -4.34
CA HIS A 388 7.41 -7.23 -4.32
C HIS A 388 7.63 -6.78 -2.87
N LEU A 389 8.86 -6.34 -2.57
CA LEU A 389 9.24 -5.87 -1.24
C LEU A 389 9.36 -4.36 -1.24
N GLU A 390 8.74 -3.71 -0.27
CA GLU A 390 8.72 -2.26 -0.17
C GLU A 390 8.91 -1.81 1.28
N VAL A 391 9.74 -0.80 1.49
CA VAL A 391 9.82 -0.07 2.76
C VAL A 391 8.81 1.07 2.73
N GLU A 392 7.93 1.16 3.74
CA GLU A 392 6.93 2.20 3.82
C GLU A 392 6.91 2.90 5.18
N THR A 393 7.35 4.17 5.21
CA THR A 393 7.32 5.03 6.39
C THR A 393 6.86 6.44 5.99
N TYR A 394 5.57 6.64 5.79
CA TYR A 394 5.01 7.90 5.27
C TYR A 394 4.87 9.02 6.33
N THR A 395 4.98 8.72 7.61
CA THR A 395 4.77 9.66 8.72
C THR A 395 5.95 10.58 9.03
N TRP A 396 7.03 10.55 8.23
CA TRP A 396 8.23 11.34 8.49
C TRP A 396 7.95 12.84 8.75
N SER A 397 7.03 13.44 8.02
CA SER A 397 6.67 14.86 8.17
C SER A 397 6.04 15.19 9.52
N VAL A 398 5.33 14.22 10.12
CA VAL A 398 4.62 14.34 11.40
C VAL A 398 5.35 13.68 12.58
N LEU A 399 6.49 13.03 12.35
CA LEU A 399 7.34 12.50 13.42
C LEU A 399 7.71 13.60 14.42
N PRO A 400 7.78 13.30 15.73
CA PRO A 400 8.41 14.18 16.70
C PRO A 400 9.86 14.52 16.32
N ASP A 401 10.28 15.78 16.52
CA ASP A 401 11.57 16.28 16.00
C ASP A 401 12.79 15.47 16.52
N HIS A 402 12.72 14.94 17.72
CA HIS A 402 13.79 14.12 18.29
C HIS A 402 13.99 12.76 17.62
N LEU A 403 12.99 12.30 16.81
CA LEU A 403 13.05 11.09 16.01
C LEU A 403 13.43 11.35 14.55
N LYS A 404 13.45 12.61 14.12
CA LYS A 404 13.75 12.98 12.73
C LYS A 404 15.25 13.01 12.46
N ILE A 405 15.61 12.44 11.33
CA ILE A 405 16.90 12.66 10.65
C ILE A 405 16.62 13.14 9.23
N PRO A 406 17.62 13.61 8.46
CA PRO A 406 17.40 13.96 7.05
C PRO A 406 16.71 12.86 6.29
N LEU A 407 15.66 13.19 5.52
CA LEU A 407 14.75 12.23 4.88
C LEU A 407 15.48 11.19 4.03
N ALA A 408 16.44 11.62 3.19
CA ALA A 408 17.20 10.68 2.36
C ALA A 408 18.03 9.69 3.20
N ALA A 409 18.59 10.15 4.34
CA ALA A 409 19.32 9.31 5.25
C ALA A 409 18.41 8.30 5.97
N GLN A 410 17.18 8.71 6.31
CA GLN A 410 16.18 7.78 6.88
C GLN A 410 15.85 6.67 5.89
N ILE A 411 15.44 7.03 4.67
CA ILE A 411 15.08 6.07 3.61
C ILE A 411 16.25 5.09 3.35
N ALA A 412 17.46 5.62 3.23
CA ALA A 412 18.64 4.79 2.99
C ALA A 412 18.92 3.82 4.14
N ARG A 413 18.72 4.24 5.40
CA ARG A 413 18.88 3.37 6.58
C ARG A 413 17.81 2.29 6.65
N GLU A 414 16.57 2.59 6.29
CA GLU A 414 15.49 1.61 6.27
C GLU A 414 15.70 0.56 5.17
N LEU A 415 16.09 0.99 3.97
CA LEU A 415 16.47 0.09 2.89
C LEU A 415 17.67 -0.80 3.30
N HIS A 416 18.71 -0.19 3.90
CA HIS A 416 19.87 -0.93 4.40
C HIS A 416 19.49 -1.94 5.48
N TYR A 417 18.61 -1.55 6.41
CA TYR A 417 18.13 -2.41 7.49
C TYR A 417 17.45 -3.66 6.92
N VAL A 418 16.47 -3.52 6.05
CA VAL A 418 15.75 -4.69 5.46
C VAL A 418 16.69 -5.55 4.62
N GLU A 419 17.60 -4.97 3.83
CA GLU A 419 18.53 -5.72 2.98
C GLU A 419 19.55 -6.52 3.80
N THR A 420 19.78 -6.17 5.06
CA THR A 420 20.76 -6.83 5.94
C THR A 420 20.13 -7.80 6.93
N LEU A 421 18.79 -7.98 6.93
CA LEU A 421 18.11 -9.03 7.69
C LEU A 421 18.41 -10.40 7.08
#